data_ad8a7646fcf684b2ea86e227017e9d15
#
_entry.id   ad8a7646fcf684b2ea86e227017e9d15
#
_cell.length_a   1.000
_cell.length_b   1.000
_cell.length_c   1.000
_cell.angle_alpha   90.00
_cell.angle_beta   90.00
_cell.angle_gamma   90.00
#
_symmetry.space_group_name_H-M   'P 1'
#
loop_
_entity.id
_entity.type
_entity.pdbx_description
1 polymer ?
#
loop_
_entity_poly.entity_id
_entity_poly.type
_entity_poly.pdbx_seq_one_letter_code
_entity_poly.pdbx_strand_id
1 'polypeptide(L)'
;FNLRLFEDDVYEPLQTNNDRLAEAISLPLAQIPHATIPHSDERDERWAKSGYEPTPTIIEAAVALYEENTVEDITKHGGDIDKASAELCQIIDHCREHQRKAICFITGVPGAGKTLIGLNTAIDQFNRGEKAVYLSGNFPLVEVLQEALTRDYVRREKVKAKQEGRKPCTKEEAKSKVKAFIQMIHHYRDLYLEGTQVVGKEIKPIEGYFQSHTDKAYIPAEHVAIFDEAQRAWTGDELKRFMREKKGINEFPYSEPEYLISCMDRQTDWGVVVCLVGNGQAINKGEAGLTEWIESINRRYQDWDVYMSEYLIESGDVSKEELSLVKQQLKPRENLHLKMSMRSFRSEKVSIFVNQLLALKQEDAAATLKELGNYPIVMTRSLDTAKQWLCDHARGSERIGLLACSKAERLKAISINVRYQPDFVHWFLDDDSDIRSSNALEDTLTEFKVQGLEIDWVCVAWDADLRLNKEQTEWQ
;
A
#
# COMPACT_ATOMS: atom_id res chain seq x y z
N PHE A 1 -9.12 12.89 35.31
CA PHE A 1 -9.63 12.07 34.20
C PHE A 1 -11.12 11.79 34.39
N ASN A 2 -11.90 11.86 33.31
CA ASN A 2 -13.30 11.43 33.31
C ASN A 2 -13.34 10.06 32.63
N LEU A 3 -13.58 9.01 33.39
CA LEU A 3 -13.60 7.64 32.90
C LEU A 3 -15.00 7.32 32.38
N ARG A 4 -15.10 7.01 31.10
CA ARG A 4 -16.32 6.47 30.48
C ARG A 4 -16.06 5.01 30.12
N LEU A 5 -16.88 4.12 30.65
CA LEU A 5 -16.88 2.71 30.33
C LEU A 5 -17.91 2.47 29.23
N PHE A 6 -17.55 1.77 28.18
CA PHE A 6 -18.44 1.31 27.11
C PHE A 6 -19.12 -0.01 27.51
N GLU A 7 -20.15 -0.40 26.75
CA GLU A 7 -20.92 -1.64 27.04
C GLU A 7 -20.10 -2.94 26.88
N ASP A 8 -18.99 -2.89 26.20
CA ASP A 8 -18.05 -4.00 26.00
C ASP A 8 -16.93 -4.07 27.05
N ASP A 9 -17.12 -3.39 28.18
CA ASP A 9 -16.15 -3.29 29.28
C ASP A 9 -14.82 -2.62 28.93
N VAL A 10 -14.77 -1.85 27.82
CA VAL A 10 -13.61 -1.07 27.43
C VAL A 10 -13.78 0.39 27.90
N TYR A 11 -12.71 0.96 28.45
CA TYR A 11 -12.70 2.38 28.80
C TYR A 11 -12.37 3.25 27.60
N GLU A 12 -12.97 4.45 27.57
CA GLU A 12 -12.59 5.49 26.62
C GLU A 12 -11.08 5.78 26.71
N PRO A 13 -10.35 5.93 25.57
CA PRO A 13 -8.93 6.22 25.57
C PRO A 13 -8.59 7.48 26.40
N LEU A 14 -7.64 7.36 27.31
CA LEU A 14 -7.19 8.45 28.17
C LEU A 14 -5.92 9.08 27.58
N GLN A 15 -6.00 10.37 27.26
CA GLN A 15 -4.80 11.13 26.90
C GLN A 15 -4.06 11.55 28.15
N THR A 16 -2.77 11.23 28.26
CA THR A 16 -1.92 11.55 29.41
C THR A 16 -0.49 11.86 28.97
N ASN A 17 0.31 12.37 29.89
CA ASN A 17 1.75 12.54 29.75
C ASN A 17 2.49 11.63 30.75
N ASN A 18 3.83 11.61 30.69
CA ASN A 18 4.65 10.79 31.58
C ASN A 18 4.39 11.03 33.06
N ASP A 19 4.11 12.26 33.47
CA ASP A 19 3.94 12.64 34.89
C ASP A 19 2.64 12.09 35.47
N ARG A 20 1.62 11.86 34.63
CA ARG A 20 0.29 11.41 35.05
C ARG A 20 -0.06 10.00 34.57
N LEU A 21 0.88 9.29 33.95
CA LEU A 21 0.65 7.94 33.43
C LEU A 21 0.23 6.96 34.52
N ALA A 22 0.88 6.99 35.68
CA ALA A 22 0.55 6.14 36.83
C ALA A 22 -0.88 6.39 37.36
N GLU A 23 -1.32 7.67 37.38
CA GLU A 23 -2.69 8.05 37.71
C GLU A 23 -3.69 7.51 36.66
N ALA A 24 -3.38 7.68 35.39
CA ALA A 24 -4.22 7.20 34.28
C ALA A 24 -4.41 5.66 34.30
N ILE A 25 -3.40 4.90 34.69
CA ILE A 25 -3.47 3.44 34.83
C ILE A 25 -4.23 3.03 36.10
N SER A 26 -3.99 3.70 37.24
CA SER A 26 -4.57 3.30 38.53
C SER A 26 -6.07 3.57 38.61
N LEU A 27 -6.60 4.58 37.92
CA LEU A 27 -8.01 4.93 37.99
C LEU A 27 -8.95 3.84 37.43
N PRO A 28 -8.74 3.26 36.23
CA PRO A 28 -9.52 2.15 35.72
C PRO A 28 -9.36 0.91 36.61
N LEU A 29 -8.13 0.59 37.04
CA LEU A 29 -7.85 -0.58 37.90
C LEU A 29 -8.60 -0.54 39.24
N ALA A 30 -8.79 0.64 39.82
CA ALA A 30 -9.55 0.82 41.04
C ALA A 30 -11.05 0.57 40.89
N GLN A 31 -11.58 0.62 39.65
CA GLN A 31 -13.00 0.39 39.38
C GLN A 31 -13.32 -1.06 39.00
N ILE A 32 -12.30 -1.85 38.68
CA ILE A 32 -12.49 -3.29 38.39
C ILE A 32 -12.82 -4.01 39.68
N PRO A 33 -14.00 -4.68 39.81
CA PRO A 33 -14.27 -5.52 40.96
C PRO A 33 -13.17 -6.57 41.08
N HIS A 34 -12.71 -6.86 42.32
CA HIS A 34 -11.74 -7.93 42.57
C HIS A 34 -12.38 -9.31 42.26
N ALA A 35 -12.70 -9.56 41.03
CA ALA A 35 -13.03 -10.87 40.52
C ALA A 35 -11.72 -11.64 40.45
N THR A 36 -11.60 -12.72 41.16
CA THR A 36 -10.55 -13.74 40.99
C THR A 36 -10.72 -14.35 39.61
N ILE A 37 -10.14 -13.69 38.60
CA ILE A 37 -9.93 -14.34 37.29
C ILE A 37 -8.92 -15.44 37.56
N PRO A 38 -9.22 -16.73 37.30
CA PRO A 38 -8.23 -17.75 37.43
C PRO A 38 -7.06 -17.43 36.51
N HIS A 39 -5.95 -16.97 37.06
CA HIS A 39 -4.72 -16.86 36.30
C HIS A 39 -4.31 -18.26 35.86
N SER A 40 -4.29 -18.51 34.56
CA SER A 40 -3.56 -19.64 34.04
C SER A 40 -2.30 -19.11 33.41
N ASP A 41 -1.16 -19.34 33.99
CA ASP A 41 0.15 -18.95 33.49
C ASP A 41 0.32 -19.34 32.00
N GLU A 42 -0.25 -20.46 31.59
CA GLU A 42 -0.24 -20.91 30.19
C GLU A 42 -1.09 -20.03 29.24
N ARG A 43 -2.16 -19.40 29.72
CA ARG A 43 -2.98 -18.48 28.90
C ARG A 43 -2.28 -17.14 28.75
N ASP A 44 -1.71 -16.63 29.83
CA ASP A 44 -0.99 -15.38 29.90
C ASP A 44 0.31 -15.46 29.08
N GLU A 45 1.04 -16.59 29.18
CA GLU A 45 2.19 -16.85 28.31
C GLU A 45 1.83 -17.02 26.84
N ARG A 46 0.71 -17.67 26.50
CA ARG A 46 0.24 -17.78 25.13
C ARG A 46 -0.19 -16.42 24.57
N TRP A 47 -0.81 -15.58 25.39
CA TRP A 47 -1.15 -14.21 24.99
C TRP A 47 0.10 -13.35 24.81
N ALA A 48 1.04 -13.39 25.75
CA ALA A 48 2.30 -12.65 25.67
C ALA A 48 3.20 -13.11 24.50
N LYS A 49 3.09 -14.38 24.11
CA LYS A 49 3.80 -14.97 22.97
C LYS A 49 2.97 -14.95 21.68
N SER A 50 1.70 -14.51 21.74
CA SER A 50 0.89 -14.37 20.54
C SER A 50 1.47 -13.26 19.69
N GLY A 51 1.79 -13.55 18.43
CA GLY A 51 2.34 -12.58 17.48
C GLY A 51 1.34 -11.51 17.01
N TYR A 52 0.30 -11.23 17.81
CA TYR A 52 -0.65 -10.16 17.52
C TYR A 52 -0.17 -8.87 18.17
N GLU A 53 0.35 -8.00 17.37
CA GLU A 53 0.50 -6.58 17.68
C GLU A 53 -0.31 -5.78 16.67
N PRO A 54 -1.09 -4.78 17.11
CA PRO A 54 -1.74 -3.87 16.19
C PRO A 54 -0.62 -3.17 15.39
N THR A 55 -0.61 -3.42 14.09
CA THR A 55 0.30 -2.72 13.19
C THR A 55 -0.30 -1.37 12.85
N PRO A 56 0.51 -0.30 12.80
CA PRO A 56 0.02 0.99 12.35
C PRO A 56 -0.51 0.88 10.91
N THR A 57 -1.48 1.71 10.60
CA THR A 57 -1.95 1.87 9.21
C THR A 57 -0.79 2.29 8.30
N ILE A 58 -0.91 2.05 7.00
CA ILE A 58 0.13 2.47 6.05
C ILE A 58 0.42 3.97 6.12
N ILE A 59 -0.58 4.78 6.47
CA ILE A 59 -0.44 6.23 6.63
C ILE A 59 0.40 6.55 7.88
N GLU A 60 0.06 5.95 9.02
CA GLU A 60 0.79 6.14 10.28
C GLU A 60 2.23 5.64 10.17
N ALA A 61 2.42 4.47 9.55
CA ALA A 61 3.74 3.92 9.29
C ALA A 61 4.58 4.82 8.38
N ALA A 62 4.00 5.35 7.31
CA ALA A 62 4.70 6.28 6.41
C ALA A 62 5.10 7.57 7.12
N VAL A 63 4.22 8.14 7.96
CA VAL A 63 4.52 9.33 8.76
C VAL A 63 5.64 9.04 9.76
N ALA A 64 5.57 7.92 10.48
CA ALA A 64 6.59 7.53 11.45
C ALA A 64 7.97 7.31 10.79
N LEU A 65 8.02 6.65 9.63
CA LEU A 65 9.26 6.51 8.84
C LEU A 65 9.82 7.86 8.41
N TYR A 66 8.95 8.77 8.01
CA TYR A 66 9.36 10.11 7.60
C TYR A 66 9.85 10.98 8.77
N GLU A 67 9.50 10.62 10.01
CA GLU A 67 10.02 11.19 11.27
C GLU A 67 11.38 10.59 11.69
N GLU A 68 12.05 9.84 10.80
CA GLU A 68 13.32 9.18 11.07
C GLU A 68 13.24 8.01 12.07
N ASN A 69 12.03 7.49 12.32
CA ASN A 69 11.87 6.25 13.07
C ASN A 69 12.28 5.05 12.18
N THR A 70 12.79 4.02 12.79
CA THR A 70 13.10 2.77 12.07
C THR A 70 11.86 1.91 11.92
N VAL A 71 11.89 0.94 11.00
CA VAL A 71 10.80 -0.05 10.88
C VAL A 71 10.66 -0.83 12.18
N GLU A 72 11.76 -1.13 12.88
CA GLU A 72 11.75 -1.77 14.20
C GLU A 72 10.97 -0.97 15.25
N ASP A 73 11.05 0.36 15.22
CA ASP A 73 10.29 1.24 16.13
C ASP A 73 8.79 1.23 15.82
N ILE A 74 8.43 0.93 14.57
CA ILE A 74 7.05 0.95 14.08
C ILE A 74 6.39 -0.42 14.26
N THR A 75 7.18 -1.50 14.09
CA THR A 75 6.67 -2.88 14.10
C THR A 75 7.57 -3.76 14.95
N LYS A 76 7.17 -4.10 16.16
CA LYS A 76 7.96 -4.97 17.06
C LYS A 76 8.22 -6.38 16.55
N HIS A 77 7.49 -6.85 15.54
CA HIS A 77 7.68 -8.13 14.87
C HIS A 77 8.09 -7.98 13.40
N GLY A 78 8.70 -6.85 13.05
CA GLY A 78 9.15 -6.53 11.70
C GLY A 78 10.32 -7.37 11.17
N GLY A 79 10.69 -8.47 11.83
CA GLY A 79 11.89 -9.24 11.52
C GLY A 79 12.05 -9.64 10.04
N ASP A 80 10.96 -9.90 9.33
CA ASP A 80 11.03 -10.17 7.88
C ASP A 80 11.13 -8.86 7.09
N ILE A 81 10.46 -7.80 7.51
CA ILE A 81 10.53 -6.47 6.87
C ILE A 81 11.91 -5.86 7.04
N ASP A 82 12.47 -5.95 8.25
CA ASP A 82 13.80 -5.42 8.54
C ASP A 82 14.89 -6.13 7.74
N LYS A 83 14.80 -7.47 7.66
CA LYS A 83 15.71 -8.26 6.84
C LYS A 83 15.58 -7.93 5.35
N ALA A 84 14.35 -7.79 4.84
CA ALA A 84 14.12 -7.43 3.45
C ALA A 84 14.60 -6.01 3.14
N SER A 85 14.36 -5.05 4.04
CA SER A 85 14.85 -3.68 3.91
C SER A 85 16.38 -3.63 3.94
N ALA A 86 17.00 -4.35 4.87
CA ALA A 86 18.47 -4.42 4.95
C ALA A 86 19.07 -5.09 3.70
N GLU A 87 18.50 -6.18 3.21
CA GLU A 87 18.92 -6.84 1.98
C GLU A 87 18.80 -5.90 0.77
N LEU A 88 17.69 -5.17 0.67
CA LEU A 88 17.49 -4.21 -0.41
C LEU A 88 18.48 -3.07 -0.36
N CYS A 89 18.77 -2.52 0.83
CA CYS A 89 19.82 -1.51 1.00
C CYS A 89 21.20 -2.03 0.57
N GLN A 90 21.55 -3.27 0.93
CA GLN A 90 22.80 -3.90 0.49
C GLN A 90 22.89 -4.04 -1.03
N ILE A 91 21.78 -4.40 -1.70
CA ILE A 91 21.72 -4.50 -3.16
C ILE A 91 21.92 -3.12 -3.80
N ILE A 92 21.25 -2.09 -3.28
CA ILE A 92 21.39 -0.71 -3.76
C ILE A 92 22.84 -0.22 -3.60
N ASP A 93 23.42 -0.40 -2.41
CA ASP A 93 24.80 0.00 -2.13
C ASP A 93 25.80 -0.75 -3.02
N HIS A 94 25.60 -2.07 -3.21
CA HIS A 94 26.41 -2.87 -4.13
C HIS A 94 26.33 -2.35 -5.58
N CYS A 95 25.13 -2.04 -6.07
CA CYS A 95 24.96 -1.51 -7.44
C CYS A 95 25.66 -0.15 -7.59
N ARG A 96 25.56 0.72 -6.59
CA ARG A 96 26.23 2.03 -6.57
C ARG A 96 27.75 1.90 -6.59
N GLU A 97 28.31 1.06 -5.72
CA GLU A 97 29.77 0.87 -5.59
C GLU A 97 30.41 0.23 -6.83
N HIS A 98 29.68 -0.69 -7.48
CA HIS A 98 30.21 -1.46 -8.61
C HIS A 98 29.69 -0.98 -9.97
N GLN A 99 28.96 0.15 -10.01
CA GLN A 99 28.37 0.72 -11.22
C GLN A 99 27.55 -0.33 -12.00
N ARG A 100 26.65 -1.01 -11.27
CA ARG A 100 25.78 -2.05 -11.81
C ARG A 100 24.34 -1.58 -11.89
N LYS A 101 23.59 -2.19 -12.80
CA LYS A 101 22.13 -2.05 -12.87
C LYS A 101 21.46 -3.32 -12.39
N ALA A 102 20.37 -3.18 -11.63
CA ALA A 102 19.66 -4.33 -11.09
C ALA A 102 18.15 -4.14 -11.04
N ILE A 103 17.45 -5.27 -11.08
CA ILE A 103 16.04 -5.36 -10.74
C ILE A 103 15.82 -6.31 -9.57
N CYS A 104 15.02 -5.90 -8.60
CA CYS A 104 14.71 -6.65 -7.40
C CYS A 104 13.21 -6.93 -7.33
N PHE A 105 12.83 -8.19 -7.15
CA PHE A 105 11.45 -8.61 -6.93
C PHE A 105 11.21 -8.93 -5.47
N ILE A 106 10.40 -8.10 -4.79
CA ILE A 106 9.95 -8.34 -3.42
C ILE A 106 8.56 -8.93 -3.47
N THR A 107 8.41 -10.13 -2.93
CA THR A 107 7.13 -10.85 -2.88
C THR A 107 6.69 -11.07 -1.45
N GLY A 108 5.48 -11.52 -1.25
CA GLY A 108 4.97 -11.88 0.08
C GLY A 108 3.45 -11.97 0.12
N VAL A 109 2.96 -12.60 1.18
CA VAL A 109 1.53 -12.76 1.40
C VAL A 109 0.81 -11.41 1.47
N PRO A 110 -0.51 -11.35 1.23
CA PRO A 110 -1.28 -10.13 1.40
C PRO A 110 -1.12 -9.55 2.81
N GLY A 111 -0.87 -8.24 2.91
CA GLY A 111 -0.65 -7.58 4.21
C GLY A 111 0.72 -7.83 4.85
N ALA A 112 1.69 -8.38 4.15
CA ALA A 112 3.04 -8.65 4.68
C ALA A 112 3.95 -7.40 4.78
N GLY A 113 3.46 -6.20 4.42
CA GLY A 113 4.23 -4.97 4.54
C GLY A 113 5.07 -4.59 3.31
N LYS A 114 4.81 -5.14 2.13
CA LYS A 114 5.52 -4.81 0.89
C LYS A 114 5.55 -3.30 0.60
N THR A 115 4.40 -2.65 0.64
CA THR A 115 4.27 -1.20 0.47
C THR A 115 5.11 -0.43 1.49
N LEU A 116 5.16 -0.91 2.73
CA LEU A 116 5.98 -0.31 3.80
C LEU A 116 7.48 -0.39 3.48
N ILE A 117 7.97 -1.53 2.98
CA ILE A 117 9.38 -1.66 2.54
C ILE A 117 9.68 -0.67 1.42
N GLY A 118 8.79 -0.55 0.44
CA GLY A 118 8.98 0.39 -0.67
C GLY A 118 9.06 1.84 -0.20
N LEU A 119 8.15 2.26 0.68
CA LEU A 119 8.15 3.60 1.26
C LEU A 119 9.39 3.84 2.13
N ASN A 120 9.74 2.87 2.99
CA ASN A 120 10.94 2.95 3.82
C ASN A 120 12.20 3.13 2.97
N THR A 121 12.34 2.35 1.89
CA THR A 121 13.48 2.47 0.98
C THR A 121 13.52 3.84 0.31
N ALA A 122 12.39 4.37 -0.17
CA ALA A 122 12.37 5.69 -0.81
C ALA A 122 12.74 6.80 0.18
N ILE A 123 12.22 6.73 1.41
CA ILE A 123 12.50 7.71 2.48
C ILE A 123 13.96 7.61 2.95
N ASP A 124 14.50 6.39 3.14
CA ASP A 124 15.89 6.19 3.55
C ASP A 124 16.86 6.76 2.49
N GLN A 125 16.64 6.47 1.22
CA GLN A 125 17.46 7.05 0.15
C GLN A 125 17.35 8.58 0.10
N PHE A 126 16.14 9.13 0.29
CA PHE A 126 15.93 10.58 0.38
C PHE A 126 16.71 11.19 1.55
N ASN A 127 16.69 10.58 2.72
CA ASN A 127 17.40 11.04 3.91
C ASN A 127 18.93 10.96 3.74
N ARG A 128 19.43 9.99 2.97
CA ARG A 128 20.85 9.88 2.59
C ARG A 128 21.28 10.89 1.52
N GLY A 129 20.34 11.70 1.01
CA GLY A 129 20.59 12.67 -0.07
C GLY A 129 20.62 12.04 -1.47
N GLU A 130 20.28 10.77 -1.58
CA GLU A 130 20.12 10.07 -2.85
C GLU A 130 18.70 10.27 -3.41
N LYS A 131 18.57 10.10 -4.72
CA LYS A 131 17.26 10.26 -5.37
C LYS A 131 16.65 8.90 -5.65
N ALA A 132 15.58 8.62 -4.93
CA ALA A 132 14.72 7.48 -5.13
C ALA A 132 13.28 7.93 -5.34
N VAL A 133 12.48 7.14 -6.05
CA VAL A 133 11.06 7.42 -6.27
C VAL A 133 10.22 6.16 -6.00
N TYR A 134 9.18 6.34 -5.18
CA TYR A 134 8.13 5.36 -5.00
C TYR A 134 6.98 5.66 -5.97
N LEU A 135 6.63 4.67 -6.77
CA LEU A 135 5.67 4.76 -7.86
C LEU A 135 4.51 3.80 -7.64
N SER A 136 3.30 4.32 -7.60
CA SER A 136 2.10 3.49 -7.51
C SER A 136 1.08 3.89 -8.59
N GLY A 137 0.35 2.89 -9.09
CA GLY A 137 -0.81 3.09 -9.95
C GLY A 137 -2.07 3.48 -9.20
N ASN A 138 -2.03 3.44 -7.86
CA ASN A 138 -3.17 3.69 -6.98
C ASN A 138 -3.27 5.19 -6.64
N PHE A 139 -4.12 5.91 -7.38
CA PHE A 139 -4.28 7.35 -7.21
C PHE A 139 -4.71 7.77 -5.78
N PRO A 140 -5.74 7.16 -5.14
CA PRO A 140 -6.10 7.51 -3.77
C PRO A 140 -4.95 7.33 -2.78
N LEU A 141 -4.24 6.22 -2.85
CA LEU A 141 -3.10 5.95 -1.96
C LEU A 141 -2.02 7.02 -2.10
N VAL A 142 -1.63 7.36 -3.33
CA VAL A 142 -0.60 8.36 -3.59
C VAL A 142 -1.03 9.75 -3.09
N GLU A 143 -2.27 10.17 -3.35
CA GLU A 143 -2.78 11.47 -2.87
C GLU A 143 -2.80 11.56 -1.34
N VAL A 144 -3.33 10.52 -0.69
CA VAL A 144 -3.44 10.47 0.78
C VAL A 144 -2.05 10.46 1.42
N LEU A 145 -1.12 9.63 0.93
CA LEU A 145 0.26 9.60 1.43
C LEU A 145 0.98 10.94 1.22
N GLN A 146 0.86 11.53 0.04
CA GLN A 146 1.48 12.83 -0.23
C GLN A 146 0.96 13.91 0.72
N GLU A 147 -0.33 13.96 0.98
CA GLU A 147 -0.90 14.96 1.89
C GLU A 147 -0.57 14.67 3.35
N ALA A 148 -0.62 13.41 3.80
CA ALA A 148 -0.25 13.03 5.16
C ALA A 148 1.19 13.44 5.50
N LEU A 149 2.13 13.06 4.64
CA LEU A 149 3.54 13.45 4.81
C LEU A 149 3.76 14.96 4.67
N THR A 150 3.00 15.64 3.81
CA THR A 150 3.06 17.11 3.70
C THR A 150 2.59 17.78 4.97
N ARG A 151 1.46 17.34 5.56
CA ARG A 151 0.92 17.87 6.84
C ARG A 151 1.93 17.65 7.96
N ASP A 152 2.51 16.47 8.03
CA ASP A 152 3.53 16.16 9.04
C ASP A 152 4.79 17.01 8.87
N TYR A 153 5.34 17.09 7.66
CA TYR A 153 6.51 17.93 7.38
C TYR A 153 6.27 19.40 7.78
N VAL A 154 5.12 19.97 7.43
CA VAL A 154 4.76 21.35 7.80
C VAL A 154 4.66 21.51 9.32
N ARG A 155 4.09 20.51 10.02
CA ARG A 155 3.97 20.51 11.50
C ARG A 155 5.35 20.57 12.15
N ARG A 156 6.26 19.66 11.77
CA ARG A 156 7.63 19.58 12.30
C ARG A 156 8.44 20.83 11.96
N GLU A 157 8.35 21.28 10.72
CA GLU A 157 9.06 22.45 10.23
C GLU A 157 8.64 23.74 10.97
N LYS A 158 7.36 23.88 11.33
CA LYS A 158 6.90 25.00 12.18
C LYS A 158 7.55 24.98 13.55
N VAL A 159 7.69 23.82 14.18
CA VAL A 159 8.35 23.69 15.49
C VAL A 159 9.83 24.05 15.37
N LYS A 160 10.53 23.46 14.39
CA LYS A 160 11.95 23.69 14.14
C LYS A 160 12.24 25.15 13.79
N ALA A 161 11.47 25.74 12.88
CA ALA A 161 11.62 27.14 12.50
C ALA A 161 11.40 28.12 13.67
N LYS A 162 10.46 27.79 14.57
CA LYS A 162 10.25 28.58 15.81
C LYS A 162 11.47 28.52 16.74
N GLN A 163 12.09 27.34 16.88
CA GLN A 163 13.30 27.16 17.68
C GLN A 163 14.51 27.90 17.08
N GLU A 164 14.62 27.90 15.76
CA GLU A 164 15.73 28.52 15.01
C GLU A 164 15.50 30.00 14.69
N GLY A 165 14.32 30.56 15.03
CA GLY A 165 13.99 31.97 14.77
C GLY A 165 13.83 32.33 13.29
N ARG A 166 13.52 31.36 12.42
CA ARG A 166 13.32 31.55 10.98
C ARG A 166 11.87 31.35 10.54
N LYS A 167 11.58 31.71 9.30
CA LYS A 167 10.28 31.42 8.70
C LYS A 167 10.14 29.92 8.40
N PRO A 168 9.02 29.28 8.74
CA PRO A 168 8.74 27.91 8.32
C PRO A 168 8.52 27.85 6.80
N CYS A 169 8.69 26.65 6.21
CA CYS A 169 8.37 26.45 4.80
C CYS A 169 6.84 26.54 4.57
N THR A 170 6.47 26.86 3.34
CA THR A 170 5.07 26.86 2.90
C THR A 170 4.57 25.43 2.70
N LYS A 171 3.25 25.25 2.64
CA LYS A 171 2.64 23.95 2.33
C LYS A 171 3.00 23.49 0.92
N GLU A 172 3.09 24.39 -0.03
CA GLU A 172 3.49 24.11 -1.43
C GLU A 172 4.94 23.61 -1.53
N GLU A 173 5.87 24.26 -0.81
CA GLU A 173 7.26 23.79 -0.75
C GLU A 173 7.38 22.40 -0.13
N ALA A 174 6.65 22.16 0.96
CA ALA A 174 6.59 20.83 1.58
C ALA A 174 6.00 19.78 0.63
N LYS A 175 4.90 20.10 -0.04
CA LYS A 175 4.24 19.23 -1.02
C LYS A 175 5.15 18.92 -2.20
N SER A 176 5.92 19.89 -2.67
CA SER A 176 6.90 19.68 -3.75
C SER A 176 7.99 18.69 -3.35
N LYS A 177 8.48 18.76 -2.11
CA LYS A 177 9.48 17.81 -1.59
C LYS A 177 8.92 16.40 -1.52
N VAL A 178 7.70 16.21 -1.00
CA VAL A 178 7.07 14.90 -0.90
C VAL A 178 6.79 14.32 -2.30
N LYS A 179 6.30 15.14 -3.22
CA LYS A 179 6.06 14.73 -4.61
C LYS A 179 7.34 14.33 -5.35
N ALA A 180 8.51 14.74 -4.90
CA ALA A 180 9.76 14.34 -5.52
C ALA A 180 10.03 12.84 -5.36
N PHE A 181 9.58 12.21 -4.25
CA PHE A 181 9.85 10.80 -3.98
C PHE A 181 8.61 9.89 -3.92
N ILE A 182 7.38 10.43 -3.95
CA ILE A 182 6.14 9.65 -4.09
C ILE A 182 5.37 10.18 -5.29
N GLN A 183 5.15 9.36 -6.30
CA GLN A 183 4.53 9.77 -7.56
C GLN A 183 3.58 8.69 -8.10
N MET A 184 2.68 9.15 -8.98
CA MET A 184 1.91 8.24 -9.82
C MET A 184 2.77 7.68 -10.95
N ILE A 185 2.68 6.37 -11.17
CA ILE A 185 3.44 5.69 -12.22
C ILE A 185 3.24 6.32 -13.60
N HIS A 186 2.02 6.73 -13.93
CA HIS A 186 1.74 7.35 -15.22
C HIS A 186 2.33 8.75 -15.34
N HIS A 187 2.47 9.52 -14.26
CA HIS A 187 3.18 10.80 -14.28
C HIS A 187 4.66 10.60 -14.56
N TYR A 188 5.30 9.62 -13.90
CA TYR A 188 6.68 9.25 -14.13
C TYR A 188 6.90 8.80 -15.58
N ARG A 189 6.04 7.91 -16.09
CA ARG A 189 6.06 7.46 -17.48
C ARG A 189 5.97 8.64 -18.46
N ASP A 190 5.00 9.52 -18.28
CA ASP A 190 4.73 10.65 -19.17
C ASP A 190 5.85 11.68 -19.12
N LEU A 191 6.44 11.92 -17.93
CA LEU A 191 7.58 12.82 -17.75
C LEU A 191 8.78 12.40 -18.60
N TYR A 192 9.14 11.12 -18.57
CA TYR A 192 10.30 10.60 -19.30
C TYR A 192 9.99 10.18 -20.76
N LEU A 193 8.73 10.26 -21.15
CA LEU A 193 8.31 10.15 -22.56
C LEU A 193 8.42 11.50 -23.29
N GLU A 194 8.25 12.60 -22.57
CA GLU A 194 8.35 13.95 -23.14
C GLU A 194 9.73 14.20 -23.73
N GLY A 195 9.80 14.79 -24.91
CA GLY A 195 11.07 15.01 -25.62
C GLY A 195 11.69 13.77 -26.25
N THR A 196 10.94 12.66 -26.33
CA THR A 196 11.37 11.44 -27.01
C THR A 196 10.55 11.13 -28.24
N GLN A 197 11.08 10.29 -29.11
CA GLN A 197 10.41 9.79 -30.31
C GLN A 197 10.69 8.31 -30.52
N VAL A 198 9.77 7.64 -31.19
CA VAL A 198 9.95 6.24 -31.61
C VAL A 198 10.79 6.19 -32.87
N VAL A 199 11.94 5.50 -32.81
CA VAL A 199 12.83 5.28 -33.97
C VAL A 199 13.01 3.77 -34.16
N GLY A 200 12.31 3.19 -35.11
CA GLY A 200 12.25 1.72 -35.26
C GLY A 200 11.58 1.05 -34.07
N LYS A 201 12.32 0.24 -33.33
CA LYS A 201 11.86 -0.44 -32.11
C LYS A 201 12.42 0.17 -30.82
N GLU A 202 12.88 1.40 -30.85
CA GLU A 202 13.50 2.08 -29.73
C GLU A 202 12.89 3.46 -29.48
N ILE A 203 12.96 3.92 -28.26
CA ILE A 203 12.60 5.27 -27.84
C ILE A 203 13.88 6.07 -27.65
N LYS A 204 14.03 7.13 -28.47
CA LYS A 204 15.24 7.97 -28.49
C LYS A 204 14.90 9.42 -28.20
N PRO A 205 15.84 10.20 -27.65
CA PRO A 205 15.63 11.63 -27.49
C PRO A 205 15.48 12.31 -28.84
N ILE A 206 14.63 13.33 -28.89
CA ILE A 206 14.51 14.23 -30.04
C ILE A 206 15.75 15.13 -30.01
N GLU A 207 16.44 15.23 -31.14
CA GLU A 207 17.67 16.04 -31.26
C GLU A 207 17.39 17.51 -30.91
N GLY A 208 18.20 18.11 -30.06
CA GLY A 208 18.06 19.51 -29.65
C GLY A 208 16.94 19.78 -28.63
N TYR A 209 16.08 18.81 -28.31
CA TYR A 209 14.96 19.05 -27.41
C TYR A 209 15.41 19.45 -26.01
N PHE A 210 16.29 18.66 -25.37
CA PHE A 210 16.73 18.89 -23.99
C PHE A 210 17.72 20.05 -23.86
N GLN A 211 18.32 20.53 -24.96
CA GLN A 211 19.10 21.76 -24.98
C GLN A 211 18.21 23.01 -24.96
N SER A 212 17.03 22.92 -25.57
CA SER A 212 16.05 24.02 -25.62
C SER A 212 15.06 24.01 -24.44
N HIS A 213 14.91 22.87 -23.77
CA HIS A 213 14.03 22.68 -22.62
C HIS A 213 14.87 22.26 -21.41
N THR A 214 15.61 23.20 -20.82
CA THR A 214 16.58 22.94 -19.73
C THR A 214 15.94 22.53 -18.41
N ASP A 215 14.62 22.71 -18.28
CA ASP A 215 13.81 22.22 -17.16
C ASP A 215 13.42 20.73 -17.29
N LYS A 216 13.72 20.11 -18.44
CA LYS A 216 13.43 18.70 -18.75
C LYS A 216 14.72 17.89 -18.83
N ALA A 217 14.63 16.61 -18.49
CA ALA A 217 15.76 15.70 -18.53
C ALA A 217 15.40 14.38 -19.24
N TYR A 218 16.30 13.91 -20.10
CA TYR A 218 16.17 12.60 -20.72
C TYR A 218 16.52 11.46 -19.74
N ILE A 219 17.55 11.68 -18.93
CA ILE A 219 18.02 10.73 -17.91
C ILE A 219 17.25 11.03 -16.61
N PRO A 220 16.60 10.05 -15.98
CA PRO A 220 15.99 10.23 -14.68
C PRO A 220 16.97 10.80 -13.66
N ALA A 221 16.46 11.63 -12.77
CA ALA A 221 17.27 12.11 -11.66
C ALA A 221 17.46 11.02 -10.59
N GLU A 222 16.56 10.06 -10.58
CA GLU A 222 16.50 8.95 -9.64
C GLU A 222 17.39 7.80 -10.09
N HIS A 223 18.09 7.20 -9.13
CA HIS A 223 18.85 5.96 -9.33
C HIS A 223 18.10 4.74 -8.79
N VAL A 224 17.05 4.97 -8.01
CA VAL A 224 16.20 3.90 -7.48
C VAL A 224 14.74 4.20 -7.81
N ALA A 225 14.09 3.29 -8.53
CA ALA A 225 12.66 3.37 -8.83
C ALA A 225 11.93 2.17 -8.24
N ILE A 226 10.95 2.42 -7.38
CA ILE A 226 10.20 1.40 -6.65
C ILE A 226 8.78 1.37 -7.20
N PHE A 227 8.37 0.24 -7.77
CA PHE A 227 7.06 0.04 -8.36
C PHE A 227 6.17 -0.79 -7.42
N ASP A 228 5.16 -0.14 -6.86
CA ASP A 228 4.15 -0.83 -6.06
C ASP A 228 3.11 -1.51 -6.94
N GLU A 229 2.67 -2.71 -6.53
CA GLU A 229 1.76 -3.55 -7.29
C GLU A 229 2.28 -3.80 -8.73
N ALA A 230 3.56 -4.10 -8.87
CA ALA A 230 4.26 -4.20 -10.17
C ALA A 230 3.60 -5.22 -11.13
N GLN A 231 2.89 -6.23 -10.63
CA GLN A 231 2.14 -7.19 -11.45
C GLN A 231 1.00 -6.57 -12.26
N ARG A 232 0.57 -5.34 -11.90
CA ARG A 232 -0.51 -4.61 -12.60
C ARG A 232 -0.05 -3.75 -13.75
N ALA A 233 1.24 -3.69 -14.01
CA ALA A 233 1.77 -2.99 -15.19
C ALA A 233 1.13 -3.52 -16.48
N TRP A 234 0.98 -2.66 -17.46
CA TRP A 234 0.26 -2.99 -18.69
C TRP A 234 1.08 -3.81 -19.69
N THR A 235 0.42 -4.75 -20.35
CA THR A 235 1.00 -5.47 -21.48
C THR A 235 1.36 -4.53 -22.63
N GLY A 236 2.20 -4.99 -23.56
CA GLY A 236 2.57 -4.22 -24.77
C GLY A 236 1.37 -3.79 -25.59
N ASP A 237 0.37 -4.68 -25.76
CA ASP A 237 -0.82 -4.36 -26.55
C ASP A 237 -1.68 -3.27 -25.88
N GLU A 238 -1.84 -3.33 -24.55
CA GLU A 238 -2.61 -2.35 -23.80
C GLU A 238 -1.92 -0.98 -23.80
N LEU A 239 -0.61 -0.94 -23.56
CA LEU A 239 0.15 0.30 -23.59
C LEU A 239 0.20 0.90 -24.99
N LYS A 240 0.38 0.09 -26.04
CA LYS A 240 0.35 0.53 -27.45
C LYS A 240 -1.01 1.14 -27.80
N ARG A 241 -2.12 0.51 -27.36
CA ARG A 241 -3.46 1.06 -27.54
C ARG A 241 -3.61 2.42 -26.85
N PHE A 242 -3.21 2.53 -25.60
CA PHE A 242 -3.24 3.78 -24.84
C PHE A 242 -2.41 4.88 -25.50
N MET A 243 -1.18 4.58 -25.90
CA MET A 243 -0.28 5.53 -26.53
C MET A 243 -0.84 6.06 -27.85
N ARG A 244 -1.46 5.20 -28.64
CA ARG A 244 -2.15 5.62 -29.88
C ARG A 244 -3.35 6.52 -29.59
N GLU A 245 -4.22 6.12 -28.66
CA GLU A 245 -5.49 6.81 -28.41
C GLU A 245 -5.33 8.12 -27.62
N LYS A 246 -4.39 8.15 -26.67
CA LYS A 246 -4.23 9.27 -25.73
C LYS A 246 -3.02 10.15 -26.01
N LYS A 247 -1.99 9.63 -26.66
CA LYS A 247 -0.73 10.35 -26.95
C LYS A 247 -0.45 10.55 -28.43
N GLY A 248 -1.23 9.92 -29.32
CA GLY A 248 -1.02 10.00 -30.77
C GLY A 248 0.21 9.24 -31.26
N ILE A 249 0.78 8.34 -30.45
CA ILE A 249 1.95 7.54 -30.80
C ILE A 249 1.47 6.19 -31.33
N ASN A 250 1.54 5.98 -32.64
CA ASN A 250 0.91 4.82 -33.29
C ASN A 250 1.63 3.49 -33.06
N GLU A 251 2.95 3.48 -33.03
CA GLU A 251 3.77 2.25 -32.98
C GLU A 251 4.68 2.26 -31.73
N PHE A 252 4.06 2.36 -30.55
CA PHE A 252 4.82 2.29 -29.30
C PHE A 252 5.42 0.89 -29.12
N PRO A 253 6.76 0.76 -28.96
CA PRO A 253 7.42 -0.54 -29.12
C PRO A 253 7.54 -1.36 -27.85
N TYR A 254 7.19 -0.82 -26.67
CA TYR A 254 7.44 -1.41 -25.37
C TYR A 254 6.14 -1.79 -24.63
N SER A 255 6.21 -2.78 -23.77
CA SER A 255 5.28 -2.95 -22.64
C SER A 255 5.55 -1.89 -21.56
N GLU A 256 4.65 -1.75 -20.59
CA GLU A 256 4.90 -0.81 -19.48
C GLU A 256 6.12 -1.21 -18.63
N PRO A 257 6.30 -2.50 -18.23
CA PRO A 257 7.54 -2.96 -17.62
C PRO A 257 8.79 -2.60 -18.44
N GLU A 258 8.80 -2.93 -19.71
CA GLU A 258 9.94 -2.67 -20.59
C GLU A 258 10.25 -1.18 -20.69
N TYR A 259 9.22 -0.33 -20.78
CA TYR A 259 9.42 1.11 -20.82
C TYR A 259 9.96 1.67 -19.51
N LEU A 260 9.44 1.22 -18.37
CA LEU A 260 9.88 1.68 -17.05
C LEU A 260 11.33 1.27 -16.76
N ILE A 261 11.73 0.05 -17.14
CA ILE A 261 13.14 -0.36 -17.09
C ILE A 261 13.98 0.53 -18.03
N SER A 262 13.47 0.84 -19.24
CA SER A 262 14.19 1.69 -20.21
C SER A 262 14.47 3.09 -19.68
N CYS A 263 13.59 3.64 -18.84
CA CYS A 263 13.85 4.93 -18.21
C CYS A 263 15.07 4.85 -17.28
N MET A 264 15.13 3.82 -16.44
CA MET A 264 16.27 3.61 -15.54
C MET A 264 17.53 3.17 -16.27
N ASP A 265 17.40 2.50 -17.41
CA ASP A 265 18.53 2.09 -18.22
C ASP A 265 19.27 3.26 -18.88
N ARG A 266 18.66 4.45 -18.94
CA ARG A 266 19.32 5.70 -19.39
C ARG A 266 20.40 6.18 -18.43
N GLN A 267 20.42 5.72 -17.17
CA GLN A 267 21.52 5.97 -16.25
C GLN A 267 22.83 5.41 -16.83
N THR A 268 23.91 6.19 -16.72
CA THR A 268 25.21 5.84 -17.31
C THR A 268 26.09 5.04 -16.37
N ASP A 269 25.77 5.04 -15.08
CA ASP A 269 26.56 4.44 -14.01
C ASP A 269 25.81 3.28 -13.35
N TRP A 270 24.85 3.55 -12.50
CA TRP A 270 24.09 2.53 -11.79
C TRP A 270 22.61 2.85 -11.73
N GLY A 271 21.80 1.85 -11.44
CA GLY A 271 20.36 2.04 -11.24
C GLY A 271 19.71 0.77 -10.71
N VAL A 272 18.70 0.95 -9.86
CA VAL A 272 17.95 -0.17 -9.26
C VAL A 272 16.46 0.03 -9.48
N VAL A 273 15.83 -0.98 -10.07
CA VAL A 273 14.37 -1.11 -10.15
C VAL A 273 13.92 -2.08 -9.07
N VAL A 274 12.97 -1.67 -8.24
CA VAL A 274 12.37 -2.52 -7.21
C VAL A 274 10.91 -2.75 -7.56
N CYS A 275 10.52 -4.01 -7.72
CA CYS A 275 9.16 -4.43 -8.02
C CYS A 275 8.55 -5.07 -6.78
N LEU A 276 7.54 -4.41 -6.18
CA LEU A 276 6.74 -4.98 -5.10
C LEU A 276 5.58 -5.76 -5.74
N VAL A 277 5.58 -7.08 -5.56
CA VAL A 277 4.66 -7.99 -6.24
C VAL A 277 3.70 -8.63 -5.25
N GLY A 278 2.40 -8.45 -5.45
CA GLY A 278 1.35 -9.10 -4.66
C GLY A 278 1.07 -10.51 -5.19
N ASN A 279 1.23 -11.53 -4.35
CA ASN A 279 0.90 -12.92 -4.71
C ASN A 279 -0.60 -13.17 -4.58
N GLY A 280 -1.16 -14.03 -5.45
CA GLY A 280 -2.54 -14.52 -5.35
C GLY A 280 -3.63 -13.52 -5.69
N GLN A 281 -3.31 -12.33 -6.18
CA GLN A 281 -4.31 -11.41 -6.72
C GLN A 281 -4.62 -11.78 -8.17
N ALA A 282 -5.92 -11.82 -8.51
CA ALA A 282 -6.33 -12.05 -9.89
C ALA A 282 -5.77 -10.93 -10.77
N ILE A 283 -5.08 -11.32 -11.83
CA ILE A 283 -4.60 -10.40 -12.85
C ILE A 283 -5.78 -10.01 -13.72
N ASN A 284 -6.03 -8.71 -13.85
CA ASN A 284 -7.08 -8.20 -14.71
C ASN A 284 -6.66 -8.30 -16.19
N LYS A 285 -7.64 -8.27 -17.07
CA LYS A 285 -7.37 -8.26 -18.52
C LYS A 285 -6.52 -7.03 -18.89
N GLY A 286 -5.34 -7.28 -19.46
CA GLY A 286 -4.40 -6.23 -19.86
C GLY A 286 -3.26 -5.96 -18.87
N GLU A 287 -3.29 -6.58 -17.67
CA GLU A 287 -2.16 -6.58 -16.74
C GLU A 287 -1.10 -7.60 -17.16
N ALA A 288 0.16 -7.23 -17.06
CA ALA A 288 1.28 -7.98 -17.61
C ALA A 288 1.78 -9.12 -16.68
N GLY A 289 1.44 -9.05 -15.40
CA GLY A 289 1.98 -10.00 -14.43
C GLY A 289 3.49 -9.85 -14.23
N LEU A 290 4.09 -10.81 -13.54
CA LEU A 290 5.54 -10.86 -13.34
C LEU A 290 6.29 -11.32 -14.59
N THR A 291 5.64 -12.14 -15.42
CA THR A 291 6.18 -12.70 -16.64
C THR A 291 6.75 -11.62 -17.58
N GLU A 292 5.99 -10.56 -17.84
CA GLU A 292 6.42 -9.50 -18.75
C GLU A 292 7.65 -8.74 -18.25
N TRP A 293 7.82 -8.59 -16.92
CA TRP A 293 9.05 -8.02 -16.37
C TRP A 293 10.26 -8.89 -16.69
N ILE A 294 10.15 -10.20 -16.49
CA ILE A 294 11.22 -11.18 -16.76
C ILE A 294 11.54 -11.23 -18.27
N GLU A 295 10.51 -11.28 -19.10
CA GLU A 295 10.69 -11.28 -20.55
C GLU A 295 11.32 -9.97 -21.06
N SER A 296 10.96 -8.84 -20.49
CA SER A 296 11.54 -7.54 -20.82
C SER A 296 13.04 -7.51 -20.53
N ILE A 297 13.45 -8.06 -19.36
CA ILE A 297 14.87 -8.17 -19.00
C ILE A 297 15.61 -9.03 -20.01
N ASN A 298 15.11 -10.22 -20.30
CA ASN A 298 15.73 -11.11 -21.27
C ASN A 298 15.81 -10.52 -22.67
N ARG A 299 14.81 -9.73 -23.07
CA ARG A 299 14.69 -9.15 -24.41
C ARG A 299 15.67 -8.01 -24.66
N ARG A 300 15.95 -7.16 -23.63
CA ARG A 300 16.71 -5.92 -23.81
C ARG A 300 17.78 -5.62 -22.75
N TYR A 301 17.66 -6.17 -21.54
CA TYR A 301 18.50 -5.75 -20.39
C TYR A 301 19.31 -6.93 -19.84
N GLN A 302 20.03 -7.63 -20.73
CA GLN A 302 20.76 -8.85 -20.41
C GLN A 302 22.00 -8.60 -19.51
N ASP A 303 22.42 -7.37 -19.34
CA ASP A 303 23.51 -6.94 -18.45
C ASP A 303 23.04 -6.55 -17.05
N TRP A 304 21.72 -6.54 -16.81
CA TRP A 304 21.14 -6.26 -15.51
C TRP A 304 21.21 -7.46 -14.58
N ASP A 305 21.52 -7.24 -13.31
CA ASP A 305 21.40 -8.25 -12.26
C ASP A 305 19.95 -8.43 -11.84
N VAL A 306 19.51 -9.68 -11.64
CA VAL A 306 18.12 -9.98 -11.25
C VAL A 306 18.08 -10.62 -9.88
N TYR A 307 17.53 -9.90 -8.90
CA TYR A 307 17.38 -10.37 -7.53
C TYR A 307 15.95 -10.80 -7.25
N MET A 308 15.76 -12.02 -6.78
CA MET A 308 14.47 -12.55 -6.33
C MET A 308 14.65 -13.61 -5.24
N SER A 309 13.58 -13.91 -4.50
CA SER A 309 13.63 -14.92 -3.46
C SER A 309 13.67 -16.33 -4.05
N GLU A 310 14.31 -17.25 -3.32
CA GLU A 310 14.26 -18.68 -3.63
C GLU A 310 12.82 -19.21 -3.60
N TYR A 311 12.00 -18.70 -2.68
CA TYR A 311 10.57 -19.04 -2.59
C TYR A 311 9.83 -18.75 -3.91
N LEU A 312 10.04 -17.62 -4.54
CA LEU A 312 9.42 -17.25 -5.81
C LEU A 312 9.84 -18.22 -6.93
N ILE A 313 11.09 -18.72 -6.86
CA ILE A 313 11.63 -19.69 -7.80
C ILE A 313 10.96 -21.07 -7.61
N GLU A 314 10.64 -21.45 -6.37
CA GLU A 314 10.12 -22.77 -6.01
C GLU A 314 8.58 -22.84 -6.02
N SER A 315 7.88 -21.74 -5.72
CA SER A 315 6.41 -21.68 -5.61
C SER A 315 5.67 -21.98 -6.92
N GLY A 316 6.35 -21.80 -8.07
CA GLY A 316 5.75 -21.91 -9.39
C GLY A 316 4.99 -20.66 -9.84
N ASP A 317 5.07 -19.55 -9.09
CA ASP A 317 4.55 -18.25 -9.51
C ASP A 317 5.28 -17.71 -10.74
N VAL A 318 6.52 -18.18 -10.94
CA VAL A 318 7.32 -18.00 -12.16
C VAL A 318 7.63 -19.38 -12.71
N SER A 319 7.37 -19.60 -13.98
CA SER A 319 7.62 -20.89 -14.62
C SER A 319 9.12 -21.18 -14.75
N LYS A 320 9.48 -22.46 -14.86
CA LYS A 320 10.88 -22.86 -15.08
C LYS A 320 11.44 -22.33 -16.41
N GLU A 321 10.58 -22.20 -17.39
CA GLU A 321 10.88 -21.64 -18.69
C GLU A 321 11.25 -20.14 -18.56
N GLU A 322 10.48 -19.36 -17.85
CA GLU A 322 10.74 -17.94 -17.58
C GLU A 322 12.03 -17.74 -16.78
N LEU A 323 12.24 -18.54 -15.73
CA LEU A 323 13.48 -18.51 -14.96
C LEU A 323 14.70 -18.84 -15.79
N SER A 324 14.56 -19.73 -16.78
CA SER A 324 15.65 -20.09 -17.69
C SER A 324 16.11 -18.90 -18.55
N LEU A 325 15.21 -17.95 -18.83
CA LEU A 325 15.50 -16.74 -19.62
C LEU A 325 16.50 -15.82 -18.94
N VAL A 326 16.46 -15.75 -17.59
CA VAL A 326 17.30 -14.84 -16.79
C VAL A 326 18.30 -15.59 -15.91
N LYS A 327 18.53 -16.88 -16.17
CA LYS A 327 19.36 -17.76 -15.33
C LYS A 327 20.78 -17.23 -15.07
N GLN A 328 21.40 -16.59 -16.06
CA GLN A 328 22.76 -16.06 -15.92
C GLN A 328 22.83 -14.79 -15.08
N GLN A 329 21.74 -14.05 -15.00
CA GLN A 329 21.60 -12.77 -14.29
C GLN A 329 21.04 -12.97 -12.87
N LEU A 330 20.45 -14.17 -12.63
CA LEU A 330 19.70 -14.47 -11.40
C LEU A 330 20.62 -14.56 -10.19
N LYS A 331 20.31 -13.76 -9.17
CA LYS A 331 20.96 -13.72 -7.86
C LYS A 331 19.91 -13.97 -6.76
N PRO A 332 19.71 -15.21 -6.35
CA PRO A 332 18.72 -15.53 -5.32
C PRO A 332 19.05 -14.85 -3.99
N ARG A 333 17.99 -14.39 -3.29
CA ARG A 333 18.05 -13.76 -1.97
C ARG A 333 16.86 -14.19 -1.13
N GLU A 334 17.11 -14.87 -0.02
CA GLU A 334 16.04 -15.43 0.82
C GLU A 334 15.12 -14.35 1.38
N ASN A 335 15.68 -13.23 1.83
CA ASN A 335 14.94 -12.18 2.52
C ASN A 335 14.02 -11.34 1.60
N LEU A 336 14.02 -11.54 0.29
CA LEU A 336 13.12 -10.84 -0.64
C LEU A 336 11.70 -11.43 -0.71
N HIS A 337 11.36 -12.36 0.20
CA HIS A 337 10.00 -12.88 0.36
C HIS A 337 9.51 -12.72 1.80
N LEU A 338 8.41 -11.99 1.96
CA LEU A 338 7.77 -11.76 3.25
C LEU A 338 6.80 -12.90 3.56
N LYS A 339 7.18 -13.75 4.49
CA LYS A 339 6.45 -14.99 4.83
C LYS A 339 5.26 -14.75 5.75
N MET A 340 5.31 -13.69 6.58
CA MET A 340 4.30 -13.42 7.58
C MET A 340 3.44 -12.20 7.22
N SER A 341 2.12 -12.35 7.39
CA SER A 341 1.20 -11.22 7.33
C SER A 341 1.33 -10.39 8.61
N MET A 342 1.45 -9.08 8.47
CA MET A 342 1.36 -8.15 9.60
C MET A 342 -0.09 -7.95 10.07
N ARG A 343 -1.05 -8.35 9.25
CA ARG A 343 -2.47 -8.35 9.63
C ARG A 343 -2.72 -9.45 10.65
N SER A 344 -3.69 -9.23 11.53
CA SER A 344 -4.06 -10.23 12.52
C SER A 344 -4.42 -11.58 11.84
N PHE A 345 -4.12 -12.71 12.49
CA PHE A 345 -4.53 -14.04 12.04
C PHE A 345 -6.06 -14.15 11.84
N ARG A 346 -6.84 -13.28 12.50
CA ARG A 346 -8.28 -13.17 12.30
C ARG A 346 -8.62 -12.62 10.93
N SER A 347 -7.81 -11.73 10.37
CA SER A 347 -8.03 -11.21 9.02
C SER A 347 -7.79 -12.26 7.93
N GLU A 348 -6.88 -13.22 8.16
CA GLU A 348 -6.72 -14.38 7.27
C GLU A 348 -7.97 -15.26 7.29
N LYS A 349 -8.50 -15.56 8.48
CA LYS A 349 -9.74 -16.33 8.62
C LYS A 349 -10.95 -15.60 8.02
N VAL A 350 -11.04 -14.26 8.13
CA VAL A 350 -12.06 -13.47 7.47
C VAL A 350 -11.94 -13.59 5.95
N SER A 351 -10.71 -13.54 5.41
CA SER A 351 -10.47 -13.72 3.97
C SER A 351 -10.89 -15.12 3.51
N ILE A 352 -10.55 -16.16 4.29
CA ILE A 352 -10.98 -17.54 4.02
C ILE A 352 -12.51 -17.64 4.03
N PHE A 353 -13.17 -17.09 5.05
CA PHE A 353 -14.62 -17.05 5.17
C PHE A 353 -15.28 -16.39 3.94
N VAL A 354 -14.80 -15.22 3.54
CA VAL A 354 -15.33 -14.49 2.38
C VAL A 354 -15.13 -15.29 1.09
N ASN A 355 -13.94 -15.90 0.89
CA ASN A 355 -13.68 -16.74 -0.28
C ASN A 355 -14.61 -17.98 -0.31
N GLN A 356 -14.82 -18.62 0.82
CA GLN A 356 -15.74 -19.77 0.92
C GLN A 356 -17.20 -19.36 0.63
N LEU A 357 -17.60 -18.18 1.15
CA LEU A 357 -18.93 -17.60 0.90
C LEU A 357 -19.12 -17.34 -0.60
N LEU A 358 -18.17 -16.68 -1.24
CA LEU A 358 -18.20 -16.39 -2.68
C LEU A 358 -18.11 -17.66 -3.54
N ALA A 359 -17.42 -18.70 -3.08
CA ALA A 359 -17.37 -20.01 -3.71
C ALA A 359 -18.61 -20.88 -3.44
N LEU A 360 -19.62 -20.37 -2.72
CA LEU A 360 -20.86 -21.06 -2.30
C LEU A 360 -20.61 -22.33 -1.46
N LYS A 361 -19.49 -22.40 -0.76
CA LYS A 361 -19.13 -23.48 0.17
C LYS A 361 -19.75 -23.23 1.54
N GLN A 362 -21.07 -23.41 1.63
CA GLN A 362 -21.87 -23.03 2.79
C GLN A 362 -21.37 -23.68 4.11
N GLU A 363 -21.08 -24.98 4.09
CA GLU A 363 -20.65 -25.71 5.29
C GLU A 363 -19.27 -25.23 5.75
N ASP A 364 -18.31 -25.06 4.83
CA ASP A 364 -16.98 -24.56 5.12
C ASP A 364 -17.04 -23.11 5.67
N ALA A 365 -17.84 -22.25 5.04
CA ALA A 365 -18.02 -20.88 5.48
C ALA A 365 -18.65 -20.81 6.90
N ALA A 366 -19.64 -21.66 7.19
CA ALA A 366 -20.23 -21.74 8.52
C ALA A 366 -19.24 -22.22 9.59
N ALA A 367 -18.39 -23.19 9.24
CA ALA A 367 -17.33 -23.68 10.14
C ALA A 367 -16.30 -22.58 10.43
N THR A 368 -15.81 -21.90 9.39
CA THR A 368 -14.84 -20.80 9.53
C THR A 368 -15.43 -19.63 10.31
N LEU A 369 -16.70 -19.27 10.10
CA LEU A 369 -17.39 -18.22 10.88
C LEU A 369 -17.46 -18.58 12.36
N LYS A 370 -17.71 -19.86 12.68
CA LYS A 370 -17.70 -20.34 14.08
C LYS A 370 -16.32 -20.25 14.71
N GLU A 371 -15.27 -20.51 13.94
CA GLU A 371 -13.88 -20.37 14.41
C GLU A 371 -13.45 -18.92 14.61
N LEU A 372 -14.06 -17.97 13.90
CA LEU A 372 -13.86 -16.53 14.10
C LEU A 372 -14.38 -16.06 15.47
N GLY A 373 -15.29 -16.83 16.09
CA GLY A 373 -15.81 -16.55 17.43
C GLY A 373 -16.53 -15.20 17.49
N ASN A 374 -16.04 -14.32 18.34
CA ASN A 374 -16.62 -12.98 18.55
C ASN A 374 -16.12 -11.93 17.56
N TYR A 375 -15.57 -12.33 16.40
CA TYR A 375 -15.21 -11.34 15.39
C TYR A 375 -16.47 -10.61 14.90
N PRO A 376 -16.50 -9.27 14.92
CA PRO A 376 -17.72 -8.51 14.76
C PRO A 376 -18.16 -8.41 13.28
N ILE A 377 -18.78 -9.46 12.77
CA ILE A 377 -19.45 -9.45 11.47
C ILE A 377 -20.95 -9.48 11.73
N VAL A 378 -21.62 -8.42 11.31
CA VAL A 378 -23.07 -8.28 11.47
C VAL A 378 -23.73 -7.94 10.13
N MET A 379 -25.01 -8.20 10.00
CA MET A 379 -25.78 -7.88 8.82
C MET A 379 -27.10 -7.22 9.19
N THR A 380 -27.44 -6.14 8.51
CA THR A 380 -28.72 -5.43 8.67
C THR A 380 -29.27 -5.02 7.31
N ARG A 381 -30.57 -4.70 7.26
CA ARG A 381 -31.24 -4.11 6.09
C ARG A 381 -31.51 -2.62 6.24
N SER A 382 -31.07 -2.03 7.35
CA SER A 382 -31.22 -0.60 7.64
C SER A 382 -29.84 0.07 7.61
N LEU A 383 -29.69 1.07 6.76
CA LEU A 383 -28.46 1.86 6.69
C LEU A 383 -28.24 2.63 7.99
N ASP A 384 -29.30 3.19 8.57
CA ASP A 384 -29.20 3.94 9.83
C ASP A 384 -28.72 3.04 10.98
N THR A 385 -29.25 1.81 11.04
CA THR A 385 -28.77 0.81 12.02
C THR A 385 -27.30 0.46 11.81
N ALA A 386 -26.86 0.35 10.55
CA ALA A 386 -25.45 0.07 10.24
C ALA A 386 -24.56 1.25 10.66
N LYS A 387 -24.94 2.48 10.32
CA LYS A 387 -24.20 3.70 10.71
C LYS A 387 -24.09 3.81 12.23
N GLN A 388 -25.21 3.62 12.94
CA GLN A 388 -25.22 3.66 14.40
C GLN A 388 -24.29 2.59 15.00
N TRP A 389 -24.35 1.36 14.48
CA TRP A 389 -23.51 0.27 14.94
C TRP A 389 -22.01 0.57 14.77
N LEU A 390 -21.62 1.19 13.65
CA LEU A 390 -20.22 1.62 13.44
C LEU A 390 -19.80 2.66 14.48
N CYS A 391 -20.64 3.68 14.72
CA CYS A 391 -20.36 4.71 15.73
C CYS A 391 -20.25 4.15 17.15
N ASP A 392 -21.07 3.13 17.47
CA ASP A 392 -21.08 2.50 18.81
C ASP A 392 -19.84 1.63 19.06
N HIS A 393 -19.20 1.12 17.99
CA HIS A 393 -18.05 0.22 18.08
C HIS A 393 -16.70 0.90 17.92
N ALA A 394 -16.62 1.96 17.11
CA ALA A 394 -15.37 2.69 16.92
C ALA A 394 -14.88 3.34 18.22
N ARG A 395 -13.58 3.26 18.47
CA ARG A 395 -12.92 3.76 19.67
C ARG A 395 -11.72 4.64 19.31
N GLY A 396 -11.58 5.73 20.05
CA GLY A 396 -10.41 6.60 19.95
C GLY A 396 -10.17 7.13 18.55
N SER A 397 -9.05 6.74 17.96
CA SER A 397 -8.65 7.14 16.61
C SER A 397 -9.11 6.17 15.51
N GLU A 398 -9.87 5.13 15.85
CA GLU A 398 -10.38 4.18 14.88
C GLU A 398 -11.26 4.86 13.84
N ARG A 399 -11.07 4.49 12.60
CA ARG A 399 -11.75 5.08 11.45
C ARG A 399 -12.89 4.18 10.98
N ILE A 400 -14.04 4.80 10.76
CA ILE A 400 -15.23 4.13 10.22
C ILE A 400 -15.52 4.62 8.80
N GLY A 401 -16.21 3.82 7.98
CA GLY A 401 -16.54 4.24 6.63
C GLY A 401 -17.60 3.41 5.92
N LEU A 402 -18.16 3.98 4.87
CA LEU A 402 -19.12 3.33 3.99
C LEU A 402 -18.43 2.88 2.70
N LEU A 403 -18.58 1.62 2.33
CA LEU A 403 -18.10 1.06 1.07
C LEU A 403 -19.25 0.46 0.27
N ALA A 404 -19.16 0.52 -1.06
CA ALA A 404 -20.07 -0.16 -1.94
C ALA A 404 -19.37 -0.55 -3.25
N CYS A 405 -19.89 -1.57 -3.94
CA CYS A 405 -19.43 -1.93 -5.27
C CYS A 405 -19.58 -0.76 -6.24
N SER A 406 -18.61 -0.52 -7.11
CA SER A 406 -18.65 0.55 -8.11
C SER A 406 -19.83 0.46 -9.07
N LYS A 407 -20.50 -0.70 -9.14
CA LYS A 407 -21.71 -0.95 -9.94
C LYS A 407 -23.01 -0.81 -9.15
N ALA A 408 -22.95 -0.55 -7.85
CA ALA A 408 -24.11 -0.47 -6.95
C ALA A 408 -24.92 0.84 -7.11
N GLU A 409 -25.25 1.21 -8.35
CA GLU A 409 -25.89 2.50 -8.68
C GLU A 409 -27.31 2.67 -8.10
N ARG A 410 -28.01 1.56 -7.84
CA ARG A 410 -29.37 1.59 -7.28
C ARG A 410 -29.39 2.05 -5.83
N LEU A 411 -28.29 1.90 -5.11
CA LEU A 411 -28.15 2.36 -3.73
C LEU A 411 -28.17 3.89 -3.60
N LYS A 412 -28.08 4.62 -4.71
CA LYS A 412 -28.26 6.07 -4.74
C LYS A 412 -29.61 6.51 -4.13
N ALA A 413 -30.64 5.67 -4.23
CA ALA A 413 -31.96 5.93 -3.65
C ALA A 413 -31.94 6.01 -2.11
N ILE A 414 -30.93 5.43 -1.46
CA ILE A 414 -30.71 5.46 0.00
C ILE A 414 -29.45 6.24 0.36
N SER A 415 -29.08 7.25 -0.44
CA SER A 415 -27.96 8.16 -0.22
C SER A 415 -26.56 7.53 -0.40
N ILE A 416 -26.45 6.31 -0.90
CA ILE A 416 -25.14 5.69 -1.26
C ILE A 416 -24.87 5.93 -2.74
N ASN A 417 -24.02 6.92 -3.04
CA ASN A 417 -23.75 7.36 -4.42
C ASN A 417 -22.37 6.97 -4.90
N VAL A 418 -22.22 5.79 -5.49
CA VAL A 418 -20.94 5.26 -6.02
C VAL A 418 -20.38 6.04 -7.22
N ARG A 419 -21.17 6.92 -7.86
CA ARG A 419 -20.73 7.79 -8.94
C ARG A 419 -20.13 9.10 -8.46
N TYR A 420 -20.42 9.50 -7.23
CA TYR A 420 -19.76 10.62 -6.60
C TYR A 420 -18.30 10.27 -6.30
N GLN A 421 -17.43 11.25 -6.41
CA GLN A 421 -16.01 11.10 -6.08
C GLN A 421 -15.71 11.97 -4.88
N PRO A 422 -15.66 11.38 -3.68
CA PRO A 422 -15.21 12.07 -2.49
C PRO A 422 -13.77 12.56 -2.64
N ASP A 423 -13.44 13.61 -1.91
CA ASP A 423 -12.06 14.03 -1.72
C ASP A 423 -11.36 13.02 -0.79
N PHE A 424 -10.46 12.22 -1.36
CA PHE A 424 -9.79 11.15 -0.63
C PHE A 424 -8.98 11.65 0.55
N VAL A 425 -8.36 12.82 0.41
CA VAL A 425 -7.55 13.43 1.45
C VAL A 425 -8.40 13.72 2.69
N HIS A 426 -9.55 14.37 2.51
CA HIS A 426 -10.46 14.64 3.60
C HIS A 426 -11.08 13.37 4.16
N TRP A 427 -11.45 12.44 3.28
CA TRP A 427 -12.08 11.20 3.68
C TRP A 427 -11.18 10.32 4.57
N PHE A 428 -9.88 10.26 4.29
CA PHE A 428 -8.93 9.41 5.03
C PHE A 428 -8.17 10.14 6.14
N LEU A 429 -8.01 11.47 6.08
CA LEU A 429 -7.11 12.19 6.97
C LEU A 429 -7.79 13.16 7.95
N ASP A 430 -9.03 13.55 7.69
CA ASP A 430 -9.73 14.48 8.56
C ASP A 430 -10.56 13.73 9.60
N ASP A 431 -10.82 14.36 10.73
CA ASP A 431 -11.62 13.83 11.82
C ASP A 431 -13.14 14.02 11.60
N ASP A 432 -13.94 13.66 12.57
CA ASP A 432 -15.40 13.72 12.56
C ASP A 432 -15.96 15.15 12.53
N SER A 433 -15.14 16.15 12.73
CA SER A 433 -15.54 17.56 12.60
C SER A 433 -15.70 18.01 11.13
N ASP A 434 -15.11 17.27 10.18
CA ASP A 434 -15.27 17.53 8.74
C ASP A 434 -16.29 16.56 8.13
N ILE A 435 -17.36 17.09 7.54
CA ILE A 435 -18.42 16.29 6.91
C ILE A 435 -17.91 15.40 5.76
N ARG A 436 -16.74 15.68 5.19
CA ARG A 436 -16.10 14.87 4.14
C ARG A 436 -15.30 13.72 4.68
N SER A 437 -15.07 13.68 6.00
CA SER A 437 -14.40 12.57 6.67
C SER A 437 -15.20 11.27 6.53
N SER A 438 -14.51 10.14 6.44
CA SER A 438 -15.17 8.82 6.49
C SER A 438 -16.01 8.65 7.75
N ASN A 439 -15.57 9.24 8.87
CA ASN A 439 -16.24 9.17 10.17
C ASN A 439 -17.60 9.88 10.18
N ALA A 440 -17.84 10.82 9.28
CA ALA A 440 -19.15 11.47 9.12
C ALA A 440 -20.20 10.52 8.48
N LEU A 441 -19.76 9.42 7.85
CA LEU A 441 -20.62 8.41 7.18
C LEU A 441 -21.56 9.01 6.12
N GLU A 442 -21.17 10.10 5.47
CA GLU A 442 -21.95 10.73 4.41
C GLU A 442 -21.53 10.27 3.02
N ASP A 443 -20.22 10.15 2.80
CA ASP A 443 -19.65 9.76 1.52
C ASP A 443 -19.24 8.28 1.50
N THR A 444 -19.50 7.63 0.36
CA THR A 444 -19.20 6.20 0.14
C THR A 444 -18.06 6.04 -0.85
N LEU A 445 -17.04 5.25 -0.52
CA LEU A 445 -16.02 4.85 -1.46
C LEU A 445 -16.32 3.50 -2.12
N THR A 446 -15.67 3.25 -3.24
CA THR A 446 -15.75 1.97 -3.94
C THR A 446 -14.50 1.14 -3.71
N GLU A 447 -14.57 -0.15 -4.02
CA GLU A 447 -13.46 -1.11 -3.91
C GLU A 447 -12.16 -0.61 -4.54
N PHE A 448 -12.25 0.12 -5.65
CA PHE A 448 -11.07 0.66 -6.34
C PHE A 448 -10.42 1.85 -5.61
N LYS A 449 -11.20 2.54 -4.77
CA LYS A 449 -10.76 3.79 -4.14
C LYS A 449 -10.19 3.59 -2.74
N VAL A 450 -10.49 2.45 -2.11
CA VAL A 450 -9.93 2.10 -0.80
C VAL A 450 -8.76 1.14 -0.88
N GLN A 451 -8.42 0.67 -2.05
CA GLN A 451 -7.36 -0.30 -2.23
C GLN A 451 -6.01 0.26 -1.76
N GLY A 452 -5.28 -0.53 -0.95
CA GLY A 452 -4.00 -0.12 -0.36
C GLY A 452 -4.13 0.83 0.84
N LEU A 453 -5.36 1.22 1.23
CA LEU A 453 -5.66 2.02 2.41
C LEU A 453 -6.45 1.18 3.42
N GLU A 454 -6.37 1.53 4.69
CA GLU A 454 -6.93 0.75 5.79
C GLU A 454 -8.00 1.55 6.53
N ILE A 455 -9.05 0.84 6.96
CA ILE A 455 -10.16 1.35 7.76
C ILE A 455 -10.46 0.31 8.81
N ASP A 456 -10.67 0.72 10.05
CA ASP A 456 -10.89 -0.18 11.19
C ASP A 456 -12.27 -0.85 11.12
N TRP A 457 -13.31 -0.06 10.84
CA TRP A 457 -14.68 -0.55 10.77
C TRP A 457 -15.37 -0.10 9.49
N VAL A 458 -16.06 -1.02 8.84
CA VAL A 458 -16.66 -0.73 7.55
C VAL A 458 -18.06 -1.30 7.41
N CYS A 459 -18.97 -0.48 6.90
CA CYS A 459 -20.24 -0.96 6.35
C CYS A 459 -20.06 -1.19 4.85
N VAL A 460 -20.14 -2.45 4.42
CA VAL A 460 -20.20 -2.81 3.00
C VAL A 460 -21.66 -2.83 2.56
N ALA A 461 -22.08 -1.81 1.84
CA ALA A 461 -23.43 -1.71 1.30
C ALA A 461 -23.56 -2.59 0.06
N TRP A 462 -24.34 -3.66 0.20
CA TRP A 462 -24.53 -4.67 -0.83
C TRP A 462 -25.75 -4.35 -1.68
N ASP A 463 -25.55 -4.15 -2.98
CA ASP A 463 -26.64 -4.04 -3.96
C ASP A 463 -26.96 -5.44 -4.55
N ALA A 464 -28.02 -5.55 -5.35
CA ALA A 464 -28.30 -6.76 -6.09
C ALA A 464 -27.56 -6.82 -7.45
N ASP A 465 -26.43 -6.12 -7.57
CA ASP A 465 -25.47 -6.25 -8.67
C ASP A 465 -24.68 -7.58 -8.57
N LEU A 466 -24.59 -8.14 -7.38
CA LEU A 466 -24.14 -9.52 -7.15
C LEU A 466 -25.22 -10.25 -6.32
N ARG A 467 -25.86 -11.22 -6.89
CA ARG A 467 -26.93 -12.03 -6.26
C ARG A 467 -26.91 -13.46 -6.74
N LEU A 468 -27.42 -14.35 -5.94
CA LEU A 468 -27.61 -15.74 -6.35
C LEU A 468 -28.72 -15.87 -7.39
N ASN A 469 -28.55 -16.78 -8.33
CA ASN A 469 -29.60 -17.20 -9.23
C ASN A 469 -30.78 -17.85 -8.43
N LYS A 470 -31.91 -18.12 -9.08
CA LYS A 470 -33.10 -18.70 -8.41
C LYS A 470 -32.79 -20.08 -7.82
N GLU A 471 -31.86 -20.81 -8.39
CA GLU A 471 -31.46 -22.16 -7.99
C GLU A 471 -30.39 -22.14 -6.88
N GLN A 472 -29.89 -20.96 -6.53
CA GLN A 472 -28.82 -20.74 -5.51
C GLN A 472 -27.51 -21.48 -5.81
N THR A 473 -27.22 -21.71 -7.08
CA THR A 473 -26.04 -22.45 -7.54
C THR A 473 -24.93 -21.56 -8.07
N GLU A 474 -25.28 -20.34 -8.50
CA GLU A 474 -24.33 -19.43 -9.15
C GLU A 474 -24.62 -17.96 -8.81
N TRP A 475 -23.59 -17.17 -8.78
CA TRP A 475 -23.69 -15.71 -8.68
C TRP A 475 -24.06 -15.11 -10.05
N GLN A 476 -24.93 -14.10 -10.02
CA GLN A 476 -25.37 -13.32 -11.19
C GLN A 476 -25.15 -11.84 -10.97
#